data_c58770af43dad05b4b4cc55b310e8765
#
_entry.id   c58770af43dad05b4b4cc55b310e8765
#
_cell.length_a   1.000
_cell.length_b   1.000
_cell.length_c   1.000
_cell.angle_alpha   90.00
_cell.angle_beta   90.00
_cell.angle_gamma   90.00
#
_symmetry.space_group_name_H-M   'P 1'
#
loop_
_entity.id
_entity.type
_entity.pdbx_description
1 polymer ?
#
loop_
_entity_poly.entity_id
_entity_poly.type
_entity_poly.pdbx_seq_one_letter_code
_entity_poly.pdbx_strand_id
1 'polypeptide(L)'
;MAWARARYADYKSGKVDEETMCGEMVTLHRGLSEDVVQRAAGQYFDSQIAGQIFPEMSDLVHRLRESGCDIWAVSSTNEWVIRAAMKHFGISETRILAANVQVEQGIITDRLVRVPTGEGKSHAIREVVQGDLDAAFGNSRWDIAMLEIARHSFAINPNPDLEEAARGREWTIYFP
;
A
#
# COMPACT_ATOMS: atom_id res chain seq x y z
N MET A 1 20.39 3.66 -9.32
CA MET A 1 20.36 3.77 -7.82
C MET A 1 20.52 5.21 -7.35
N ALA A 2 21.48 6.02 -7.85
CA ALA A 2 21.66 7.42 -7.41
C ALA A 2 20.42 8.30 -7.67
N TRP A 3 19.80 8.18 -8.84
CA TRP A 3 18.60 8.94 -9.20
C TRP A 3 17.43 8.64 -8.21
N ALA A 4 17.14 7.39 -7.94
CA ALA A 4 16.04 7.01 -7.05
C ALA A 4 16.23 7.57 -5.62
N ARG A 5 17.47 7.59 -5.12
CA ARG A 5 17.79 8.19 -3.82
C ARG A 5 17.60 9.71 -3.83
N ALA A 6 18.03 10.39 -4.91
CA ALA A 6 17.83 11.82 -5.06
C ALA A 6 16.34 12.16 -5.13
N ARG A 7 15.54 11.37 -5.90
CA ARG A 7 14.11 11.57 -6.03
C ARG A 7 13.37 11.36 -4.71
N TYR A 8 13.77 10.35 -3.94
CA TYR A 8 13.24 10.14 -2.59
C TYR A 8 13.59 11.30 -1.64
N ALA A 9 14.79 11.87 -1.75
CA ALA A 9 15.17 13.06 -0.98
C ALA A 9 14.33 14.30 -1.37
N ASP A 10 14.03 14.47 -2.66
CA ASP A 10 13.12 15.53 -3.13
C ASP A 10 11.69 15.36 -2.57
N TYR A 11 11.18 14.14 -2.53
CA TYR A 11 9.92 13.82 -1.88
C TYR A 11 9.96 14.17 -0.38
N LYS A 12 11.00 13.75 0.34
CA LYS A 12 11.15 14.05 1.78
C LYS A 12 11.26 15.54 2.08
N SER A 13 11.75 16.33 1.13
CA SER A 13 11.84 17.81 1.24
C SER A 13 10.60 18.54 0.73
N GLY A 14 9.56 17.82 0.27
CA GLY A 14 8.32 18.40 -0.25
C GLY A 14 8.40 19.00 -1.66
N LYS A 15 9.51 18.79 -2.38
CA LYS A 15 9.67 19.25 -3.78
C LYS A 15 8.89 18.41 -4.78
N VAL A 16 8.57 17.18 -4.40
CA VAL A 16 7.82 16.20 -5.19
C VAL A 16 6.75 15.60 -4.30
N ASP A 17 5.53 15.46 -4.80
CA ASP A 17 4.46 14.78 -4.11
C ASP A 17 4.63 13.26 -4.11
N GLU A 18 3.83 12.56 -3.28
CA GLU A 18 3.92 11.11 -3.16
C GLU A 18 3.47 10.41 -4.43
N GLU A 19 2.42 10.89 -5.09
CA GLU A 19 1.90 10.29 -6.32
C GLU A 19 2.96 10.27 -7.41
N THR A 20 3.58 11.41 -7.66
CA THR A 20 4.67 11.54 -8.63
C THR A 20 5.84 10.62 -8.27
N MET A 21 6.30 10.66 -7.01
CA MET A 21 7.44 9.85 -6.57
C MET A 21 7.15 8.35 -6.72
N CYS A 22 6.00 7.87 -6.26
CA CYS A 22 5.63 6.45 -6.34
C CYS A 22 5.39 6.00 -7.78
N GLY A 23 4.78 6.85 -8.62
CA GLY A 23 4.59 6.59 -10.05
C GLY A 23 5.91 6.46 -10.80
N GLU A 24 6.86 7.36 -10.55
CA GLU A 24 8.20 7.27 -11.13
C GLU A 24 8.95 6.02 -10.65
N MET A 25 8.82 5.65 -9.37
CA MET A 25 9.47 4.45 -8.83
C MET A 25 8.96 3.16 -9.48
N VAL A 26 7.66 3.03 -9.74
CA VAL A 26 7.13 1.84 -10.40
C VAL A 26 7.54 1.78 -11.89
N THR A 27 7.62 2.93 -12.58
CA THR A 27 8.05 3.00 -13.99
C THR A 27 9.55 2.73 -14.21
N LEU A 28 10.38 2.77 -13.17
CA LEU A 28 11.80 2.40 -13.26
C LEU A 28 12.03 0.96 -13.75
N HIS A 29 11.04 0.12 -13.60
CA HIS A 29 11.11 -1.29 -14.02
C HIS A 29 10.81 -1.50 -15.51
N ARG A 30 10.54 -0.43 -16.27
CA ARG A 30 10.25 -0.49 -17.72
C ARG A 30 11.30 -1.30 -18.46
N GLY A 31 10.82 -2.18 -19.34
CA GLY A 31 11.65 -3.05 -20.18
C GLY A 31 12.13 -4.32 -19.48
N LEU A 32 11.88 -4.49 -18.19
CA LEU A 32 12.17 -5.74 -17.50
C LEU A 32 11.02 -6.73 -17.66
N SER A 33 11.35 -8.04 -17.61
CA SER A 33 10.34 -9.08 -17.47
C SER A 33 9.65 -8.97 -16.12
N GLU A 34 8.31 -9.02 -16.10
CA GLU A 34 7.52 -9.00 -14.87
C GLU A 34 7.92 -10.13 -13.92
N ASP A 35 8.15 -11.34 -14.43
CA ASP A 35 8.59 -12.50 -13.64
C ASP A 35 9.90 -12.25 -12.89
N VAL A 36 10.83 -11.53 -13.52
CA VAL A 36 12.11 -11.17 -12.88
C VAL A 36 11.88 -10.20 -11.73
N VAL A 37 11.07 -9.18 -11.95
CA VAL A 37 10.76 -8.18 -10.93
C VAL A 37 9.95 -8.79 -9.79
N GLN A 38 8.99 -9.66 -10.08
CA GLN A 38 8.18 -10.34 -9.08
C GLN A 38 9.03 -11.25 -8.19
N ARG A 39 9.97 -12.03 -8.77
CA ARG A 39 10.91 -12.83 -7.97
C ARG A 39 11.82 -11.96 -7.08
N ALA A 40 12.34 -10.86 -7.62
CA ALA A 40 13.16 -9.91 -6.85
C ALA A 40 12.37 -9.26 -5.71
N ALA A 41 11.12 -8.89 -5.95
CA ALA A 41 10.22 -8.35 -4.94
C ALA A 41 9.92 -9.37 -3.82
N GLY A 42 9.71 -10.64 -4.17
CA GLY A 42 9.55 -11.72 -3.19
C GLY A 42 10.79 -11.88 -2.31
N GLN A 43 11.97 -11.96 -2.92
CA GLN A 43 13.24 -12.05 -2.17
C GLN A 43 13.47 -10.83 -1.26
N TYR A 44 13.12 -9.63 -1.74
CA TYR A 44 13.21 -8.41 -0.94
C TYR A 44 12.24 -8.46 0.24
N PHE A 45 11.00 -8.87 0.02
CA PHE A 45 10.01 -9.04 1.08
C PHE A 45 10.52 -10.01 2.14
N ASP A 46 10.94 -11.21 1.74
CA ASP A 46 11.39 -12.25 2.68
C ASP A 46 12.61 -11.82 3.50
N SER A 47 13.57 -11.11 2.87
CA SER A 47 14.83 -10.73 3.51
C SER A 47 14.77 -9.42 4.29
N GLN A 48 13.88 -8.49 3.94
CA GLN A 48 13.89 -7.13 4.49
C GLN A 48 12.59 -6.72 5.18
N ILE A 49 11.45 -7.35 4.85
CA ILE A 49 10.14 -6.90 5.35
C ILE A 49 9.50 -7.92 6.28
N ALA A 50 9.51 -9.20 5.93
CA ALA A 50 8.76 -10.23 6.66
C ALA A 50 9.08 -10.26 8.16
N GLY A 51 10.35 -10.07 8.53
CA GLY A 51 10.79 -10.02 9.93
C GLY A 51 10.41 -8.76 10.70
N GLN A 52 9.80 -7.76 10.03
CA GLN A 52 9.36 -6.49 10.63
C GLN A 52 7.83 -6.42 10.78
N ILE A 53 7.12 -7.47 10.39
CA ILE A 53 5.67 -7.54 10.56
C ILE A 53 5.35 -7.67 12.04
N PHE A 54 4.50 -6.80 12.54
CA PHE A 54 4.02 -6.86 13.91
C PHE A 54 3.19 -8.14 14.13
N PRO A 55 3.54 -9.00 15.11
CA PRO A 55 2.84 -10.26 15.33
C PRO A 55 1.34 -10.08 15.58
N GLU A 56 0.97 -9.07 16.38
CA GLU A 56 -0.43 -8.76 16.70
C GLU A 56 -1.25 -8.39 15.45
N MET A 57 -0.62 -7.68 14.50
CA MET A 57 -1.28 -7.33 13.24
C MET A 57 -1.41 -8.54 12.32
N SER A 58 -0.42 -9.44 12.34
CA SER A 58 -0.52 -10.71 11.63
C SER A 58 -1.67 -11.56 12.16
N ASP A 59 -1.77 -11.70 13.48
CA ASP A 59 -2.87 -12.43 14.13
C ASP A 59 -4.23 -11.82 13.83
N LEU A 60 -4.33 -10.47 13.81
CA LEU A 60 -5.56 -9.78 13.44
C LEU A 60 -5.98 -10.12 12.00
N VAL A 61 -5.07 -10.07 11.04
CA VAL A 61 -5.37 -10.42 9.64
C VAL A 61 -5.85 -11.87 9.52
N HIS A 62 -5.21 -12.82 10.23
CA HIS A 62 -5.65 -14.21 10.24
C HIS A 62 -7.06 -14.37 10.78
N ARG A 63 -7.39 -13.75 11.92
CA ARG A 63 -8.75 -13.80 12.52
C ARG A 63 -9.81 -13.19 11.62
N LEU A 64 -9.52 -12.05 11.00
CA LEU A 64 -10.45 -11.41 10.04
C LEU A 64 -10.74 -12.33 8.85
N ARG A 65 -9.70 -12.98 8.30
CA ARG A 65 -9.88 -13.98 7.22
C ARG A 65 -10.72 -15.17 7.65
N GLU A 66 -10.43 -15.76 8.80
CA GLU A 66 -11.19 -16.88 9.37
C GLU A 66 -12.65 -16.51 9.63
N SER A 67 -12.91 -15.25 9.95
CA SER A 67 -14.27 -14.71 10.10
C SER A 67 -14.98 -14.40 8.78
N GLY A 68 -14.33 -14.64 7.64
CA GLY A 68 -14.89 -14.42 6.31
C GLY A 68 -14.88 -12.96 5.84
N CYS A 69 -14.08 -12.09 6.47
CA CYS A 69 -13.93 -10.70 6.02
C CYS A 69 -13.25 -10.63 4.65
N ASP A 70 -13.74 -9.74 3.78
CA ASP A 70 -13.09 -9.40 2.51
C ASP A 70 -12.01 -8.36 2.76
N ILE A 71 -10.74 -8.77 2.67
CA ILE A 71 -9.58 -7.94 3.03
C ILE A 71 -8.89 -7.43 1.77
N TRP A 72 -8.69 -6.12 1.70
CA TRP A 72 -8.02 -5.43 0.61
C TRP A 72 -6.74 -4.76 1.07
N ALA A 73 -5.70 -4.81 0.24
CA ALA A 73 -4.48 -4.03 0.42
C ALA A 73 -4.51 -2.81 -0.50
N VAL A 74 -4.36 -1.61 0.07
CA VAL A 74 -4.33 -0.34 -0.66
C VAL A 74 -3.03 0.39 -0.37
N SER A 75 -2.16 0.53 -1.37
CA SER A 75 -0.79 1.00 -1.15
C SER A 75 -0.24 1.85 -2.29
N SER A 76 0.49 2.91 -1.99
CA SER A 76 1.30 3.65 -2.96
C SER A 76 2.61 2.93 -3.34
N THR A 77 2.95 1.85 -2.64
CA THR A 77 4.10 0.99 -2.99
C THR A 77 3.80 0.16 -4.24
N ASN A 78 4.84 -0.23 -4.98
CA ASN A 78 4.71 -1.05 -6.19
C ASN A 78 4.00 -2.38 -5.90
N GLU A 79 3.17 -2.82 -6.85
CA GLU A 79 2.30 -4.00 -6.67
C GLU A 79 3.07 -5.31 -6.46
N TRP A 80 4.27 -5.47 -6.99
CA TRP A 80 5.03 -6.73 -6.87
C TRP A 80 5.44 -7.00 -5.43
N VAL A 81 5.85 -5.97 -4.68
CA VAL A 81 6.16 -6.10 -3.24
C VAL A 81 4.87 -6.34 -2.44
N ILE A 82 3.78 -5.64 -2.78
CA ILE A 82 2.49 -5.84 -2.12
C ILE A 82 1.93 -7.24 -2.40
N ARG A 83 2.07 -7.77 -3.62
CA ARG A 83 1.70 -9.17 -3.95
C ARG A 83 2.47 -10.16 -3.07
N ALA A 84 3.78 -9.97 -2.88
CA ALA A 84 4.57 -10.83 -1.99
C ALA A 84 4.06 -10.78 -0.54
N ALA A 85 3.78 -9.57 -0.02
CA ALA A 85 3.21 -9.39 1.31
C ALA A 85 1.83 -10.05 1.45
N MET A 86 0.93 -9.83 0.48
CA MET A 86 -0.43 -10.39 0.52
C MET A 86 -0.43 -11.91 0.40
N LYS A 87 0.49 -12.48 -0.37
CA LYS A 87 0.69 -13.93 -0.43
C LYS A 87 1.10 -14.49 0.94
N HIS A 88 1.96 -13.80 1.69
CA HIS A 88 2.34 -14.16 3.06
C HIS A 88 1.10 -14.26 3.97
N PHE A 89 0.16 -13.34 3.83
CA PHE A 89 -1.12 -13.35 4.57
C PHE A 89 -2.20 -14.25 3.93
N GLY A 90 -1.93 -14.89 2.78
CA GLY A 90 -2.90 -15.69 2.03
C GLY A 90 -4.07 -14.87 1.48
N ILE A 91 -3.85 -13.60 1.17
CA ILE A 91 -4.82 -12.70 0.51
C ILE A 91 -4.61 -12.78 -1.00
N SER A 92 -5.73 -12.87 -1.75
CA SER A 92 -5.69 -12.97 -3.22
C SER A 92 -5.09 -11.72 -3.86
N GLU A 93 -4.35 -11.90 -4.96
CA GLU A 93 -3.83 -10.79 -5.77
C GLU A 93 -4.95 -9.91 -6.35
N THR A 94 -6.16 -10.44 -6.52
CA THR A 94 -7.34 -9.65 -6.94
C THR A 94 -7.83 -8.66 -5.88
N ARG A 95 -7.30 -8.72 -4.67
CA ARG A 95 -7.60 -7.83 -3.53
C ARG A 95 -6.46 -6.81 -3.29
N ILE A 96 -5.71 -6.47 -4.35
CA ILE A 96 -4.58 -5.53 -4.26
C ILE A 96 -4.86 -4.30 -5.11
N LEU A 97 -4.82 -3.13 -4.48
CA LEU A 97 -4.88 -1.82 -5.09
C LEU A 97 -3.55 -1.11 -4.80
N ALA A 98 -2.55 -1.37 -5.62
CA ALA A 98 -1.20 -0.85 -5.42
C ALA A 98 -0.73 -0.02 -6.63
N ALA A 99 0.39 0.72 -6.46
CA ALA A 99 0.99 1.43 -7.58
C ALA A 99 1.44 0.43 -8.63
N ASN A 100 0.89 0.55 -9.84
CA ASN A 100 1.15 -0.38 -10.92
C ASN A 100 1.21 0.27 -12.30
N VAL A 101 1.82 -0.46 -13.22
CA VAL A 101 1.98 -0.12 -14.62
C VAL A 101 1.43 -1.23 -15.51
N GLN A 102 1.16 -0.91 -16.75
CA GLN A 102 0.74 -1.88 -17.74
C GLN A 102 1.87 -2.86 -18.08
N VAL A 103 1.55 -4.14 -18.14
CA VAL A 103 2.46 -5.20 -18.59
C VAL A 103 1.96 -5.73 -19.94
N GLU A 104 2.84 -5.78 -20.92
CA GLU A 104 2.56 -6.28 -22.27
C GLU A 104 3.46 -7.45 -22.61
N GLN A 105 2.87 -8.59 -22.93
CA GLN A 105 3.59 -9.82 -23.24
C GLN A 105 4.66 -10.19 -22.19
N GLY A 106 4.36 -9.94 -20.89
CA GLY A 106 5.27 -10.21 -19.78
C GLY A 106 6.38 -9.17 -19.60
N ILE A 107 6.36 -8.06 -20.35
CA ILE A 107 7.33 -6.97 -20.24
C ILE A 107 6.65 -5.74 -19.63
N ILE A 108 7.27 -5.17 -18.61
CA ILE A 108 6.81 -3.99 -17.91
C ILE A 108 6.95 -2.76 -18.80
N THR A 109 5.87 -1.97 -18.90
CA THR A 109 5.87 -0.70 -19.63
C THR A 109 6.05 0.49 -18.69
N ASP A 110 6.09 1.73 -19.21
CA ASP A 110 6.04 2.98 -18.43
C ASP A 110 4.65 3.58 -18.32
N ARG A 111 3.62 2.86 -18.77
CA ARG A 111 2.24 3.33 -18.71
C ARG A 111 1.65 3.05 -17.33
N LEU A 112 1.53 4.10 -16.53
CA LEU A 112 0.89 4.03 -15.22
C LEU A 112 -0.59 3.63 -15.37
N VAL A 113 -1.02 2.70 -14.53
CA VAL A 113 -2.42 2.30 -14.38
C VAL A 113 -3.03 3.03 -13.19
N ARG A 114 -2.34 3.02 -12.05
CA ARG A 114 -2.76 3.76 -10.84
C ARG A 114 -1.59 3.99 -9.90
N VAL A 115 -1.76 4.99 -9.03
CA VAL A 115 -0.93 5.23 -7.85
C VAL A 115 -1.88 5.63 -6.70
N PRO A 116 -2.36 4.68 -5.88
CA PRO A 116 -3.34 4.99 -4.82
C PRO A 116 -2.63 5.66 -3.64
N THR A 117 -2.74 6.98 -3.57
CA THR A 117 -2.23 7.81 -2.47
C THR A 117 -3.22 8.92 -2.13
N GLY A 118 -3.31 9.34 -0.88
CA GLY A 118 -4.26 10.35 -0.43
C GLY A 118 -5.70 10.02 -0.87
N GLU A 119 -6.35 10.97 -1.54
CA GLU A 119 -7.70 10.79 -2.11
C GLU A 119 -7.78 9.62 -3.10
N GLY A 120 -6.70 9.32 -3.82
CA GLY A 120 -6.64 8.19 -4.73
C GLY A 120 -6.88 6.84 -4.06
N LYS A 121 -6.60 6.70 -2.74
CA LYS A 121 -6.92 5.47 -2.00
C LYS A 121 -8.42 5.28 -1.84
N SER A 122 -9.14 6.33 -1.43
CA SER A 122 -10.60 6.27 -1.29
C SER A 122 -11.29 6.05 -2.63
N HIS A 123 -10.81 6.67 -3.71
CA HIS A 123 -11.32 6.46 -5.06
C HIS A 123 -11.12 5.01 -5.52
N ALA A 124 -9.90 4.48 -5.39
CA ALA A 124 -9.60 3.11 -5.80
C ALA A 124 -10.46 2.07 -5.04
N ILE A 125 -10.75 2.31 -3.76
CA ILE A 125 -11.63 1.44 -2.98
C ILE A 125 -13.06 1.50 -3.53
N ARG A 126 -13.61 2.69 -3.78
CA ARG A 126 -14.98 2.86 -4.27
C ARG A 126 -15.22 2.26 -5.66
N GLU A 127 -14.17 2.09 -6.46
CA GLU A 127 -14.26 1.41 -7.77
C GLU A 127 -14.51 -0.10 -7.65
N VAL A 128 -14.05 -0.73 -6.57
CA VAL A 128 -14.03 -2.20 -6.45
C VAL A 128 -14.85 -2.73 -5.28
N VAL A 129 -15.00 -1.98 -4.21
CA VAL A 129 -15.80 -2.36 -3.04
C VAL A 129 -17.21 -1.80 -3.19
N GLN A 130 -18.17 -2.70 -3.35
CA GLN A 130 -19.60 -2.34 -3.37
C GLN A 130 -20.14 -2.32 -1.94
N GLY A 131 -20.62 -1.15 -1.51
CA GLY A 131 -21.17 -0.95 -0.18
C GLY A 131 -20.23 -0.22 0.78
N ASP A 132 -20.51 -0.37 2.07
CA ASP A 132 -19.77 0.34 3.11
C ASP A 132 -18.45 -0.38 3.43
N LEU A 133 -17.42 0.40 3.70
CA LEU A 133 -16.16 -0.11 4.23
C LEU A 133 -16.28 -0.22 5.76
N ASP A 134 -16.29 -1.44 6.27
CA ASP A 134 -16.49 -1.65 7.72
C ASP A 134 -15.29 -1.15 8.54
N ALA A 135 -14.06 -1.45 8.11
CA ALA A 135 -12.86 -1.02 8.80
C ALA A 135 -11.74 -0.65 7.85
N ALA A 136 -10.95 0.37 8.22
CA ALA A 136 -9.71 0.72 7.54
C ALA A 136 -8.57 0.88 8.55
N PHE A 137 -7.37 0.48 8.11
CA PHE A 137 -6.14 0.53 8.88
C PHE A 137 -5.09 1.33 8.10
N GLY A 138 -4.47 2.31 8.74
CA GLY A 138 -3.47 3.16 8.09
C GLY A 138 -2.38 3.60 9.05
N ASN A 139 -1.24 4.08 8.52
CA ASN A 139 -0.11 4.53 9.32
C ASN A 139 0.43 5.91 8.93
N SER A 140 -0.06 6.50 7.85
CA SER A 140 0.42 7.78 7.35
C SER A 140 -0.70 8.75 7.01
N ARG A 141 -0.37 10.05 6.89
CA ARG A 141 -1.33 11.07 6.44
C ARG A 141 -1.99 10.74 5.09
N TRP A 142 -1.32 9.95 4.26
CA TRP A 142 -1.82 9.53 2.95
C TRP A 142 -2.93 8.47 3.04
N ASP A 143 -3.23 7.99 4.25
CA ASP A 143 -4.32 7.05 4.53
C ASP A 143 -5.59 7.76 5.00
N ILE A 144 -5.53 9.06 5.31
CA ILE A 144 -6.65 9.81 5.91
C ILE A 144 -7.92 9.65 5.10
N ALA A 145 -7.89 9.88 3.77
CA ALA A 145 -9.08 9.77 2.92
C ALA A 145 -9.67 8.35 2.88
N MET A 146 -8.85 7.31 3.00
CA MET A 146 -9.30 5.93 3.14
C MET A 146 -9.93 5.69 4.52
N LEU A 147 -9.32 6.20 5.57
CA LEU A 147 -9.83 6.07 6.93
C LEU A 147 -11.17 6.81 7.10
N GLU A 148 -11.35 7.97 6.47
CA GLU A 148 -12.58 8.78 6.54
C GLU A 148 -13.81 8.08 5.94
N ILE A 149 -13.64 7.15 5.01
CA ILE A 149 -14.77 6.43 4.39
C ILE A 149 -15.14 5.12 5.10
N ALA A 150 -14.39 4.74 6.14
CA ALA A 150 -14.66 3.53 6.90
C ALA A 150 -15.57 3.80 8.11
N ARG A 151 -16.37 2.81 8.50
CA ARG A 151 -17.15 2.85 9.75
C ARG A 151 -16.26 2.84 10.98
N HIS A 152 -15.16 2.09 10.92
CA HIS A 152 -14.18 1.98 11.99
C HIS A 152 -12.78 2.27 11.46
N SER A 153 -12.13 3.28 11.99
CA SER A 153 -10.84 3.79 11.51
C SER A 153 -9.76 3.56 12.55
N PHE A 154 -8.68 2.90 12.11
CA PHE A 154 -7.57 2.50 12.98
C PHE A 154 -6.25 3.11 12.47
N ALA A 155 -5.64 3.97 13.26
CA ALA A 155 -4.30 4.48 13.04
C ALA A 155 -3.29 3.56 13.75
N ILE A 156 -2.57 2.75 12.97
CA ILE A 156 -1.66 1.72 13.47
C ILE A 156 -0.23 2.22 13.36
N ASN A 157 0.48 2.33 14.49
CA ASN A 157 1.83 2.88 14.54
C ASN A 157 1.97 4.16 13.68
N PRO A 158 1.07 5.15 13.86
CA PRO A 158 0.93 6.28 12.97
C PRO A 158 2.15 7.20 13.01
N ASN A 159 2.45 7.82 11.87
CA ASN A 159 3.32 8.98 11.85
C ASN A 159 2.66 10.19 12.54
N PRO A 160 3.41 11.23 12.95
CA PRO A 160 2.87 12.36 13.71
C PRO A 160 1.66 13.03 13.04
N ASP A 161 1.67 13.19 11.72
CA ASP A 161 0.57 13.84 10.97
C ASP A 161 -0.74 13.02 11.06
N LEU A 162 -0.64 11.69 10.94
CA LEU A 162 -1.82 10.82 11.10
C LEU A 162 -2.24 10.71 12.55
N GLU A 163 -1.30 10.68 13.49
CA GLU A 163 -1.63 10.64 14.92
C GLU A 163 -2.43 11.88 15.34
N GLU A 164 -2.02 13.07 14.91
CA GLU A 164 -2.76 14.31 15.14
C GLU A 164 -4.16 14.26 14.52
N ALA A 165 -4.26 13.84 13.27
CA ALA A 165 -5.54 13.70 12.57
C ALA A 165 -6.46 12.69 13.24
N ALA A 166 -5.92 11.56 13.72
CA ALA A 166 -6.68 10.51 14.41
C ALA A 166 -7.22 10.99 15.75
N ARG A 167 -6.43 11.74 16.54
CA ARG A 167 -6.89 12.35 17.79
C ARG A 167 -8.04 13.33 17.57
N GLY A 168 -7.94 14.18 16.54
CA GLY A 168 -8.98 15.16 16.20
C GLY A 168 -10.29 14.56 15.68
N ARG A 169 -10.26 13.30 15.22
CA ARG A 169 -11.41 12.54 14.68
C ARG A 169 -11.87 11.40 15.58
N GLU A 170 -11.26 11.27 16.77
CA GLU A 170 -11.55 10.19 17.73
C GLU A 170 -11.37 8.78 17.13
N TRP A 171 -10.43 8.62 16.19
CA TRP A 171 -10.09 7.31 15.62
C TRP A 171 -9.26 6.49 16.62
N THR A 172 -9.35 5.18 16.51
CA THR A 172 -8.55 4.29 17.35
C THR A 172 -7.07 4.38 16.97
N ILE A 173 -6.21 4.70 17.94
CA ILE A 173 -4.75 4.70 17.78
C ILE A 173 -4.19 3.47 18.48
N TYR A 174 -3.34 2.71 17.81
CA TYR A 174 -2.70 1.52 18.35
C TYR A 174 -1.23 1.45 17.96
N PHE A 175 -0.39 1.12 18.93
CA PHE A 175 1.04 0.90 18.77
C PHE A 175 1.35 -0.57 19.11
N PRO A 176 1.55 -1.43 18.09
CA PRO A 176 1.90 -2.84 18.27
C PRO A 176 3.33 -3.04 18.76
#